data_4ae8e9ea6a5fb3a529c604c3ed1b8e3e
#
_entry.id   4ae8e9ea6a5fb3a529c604c3ed1b8e3e
#
_cell.length_a   1.000
_cell.length_b   1.000
_cell.length_c   1.000
_cell.angle_alpha   90.00
_cell.angle_beta   90.00
_cell.angle_gamma   90.00
#
_symmetry.space_group_name_H-M   'P 1'
#
loop_
_entity.id
_entity.type
_entity.pdbx_description
1 polymer ?
#
loop_
_entity_poly.entity_id
_entity_poly.type
_entity_poly.pdbx_seq_one_letter_code
_entity_poly.pdbx_strand_id
1 'polypeptide(L)'
;MDYSLTDRTLSGARWMASSALAGRIIGFVRAIILARLLVPDDFGVFSMAVTVVGAFEALTRLGLEQSVIASRYSNSRALGLHLDTAWTVEIVKRIAMAVVLTLAAPSSARFYGVDELRVVLPVLGAVLVIQGLQNIGLFILRRQLSFKKILWHESITLTITALASILLALFVRRDVWALVWGELIGAAAGVFTSYALFPRRPRFALARSALSRIFGFGKHAFVIGIAAYITTTADNIVVGRLLGAAALGAYALAYNVISMSSIAVADVFNKVTLPAYAELSAQRPEKIADAFAKVFAWSAAVLAVITAMLWVCAEELVAVMYGEKWALAGTALKILSVLGFVRGLVLVISSLLLGIGRPELVARGKLFEAALFVAIIYPLVLSLGVTGAAWTGVIVYSLALIMRLRLLNVAVPETARTVGRSVLTSVACGFCGIVLGTFASFSFDGLYWRLVVGAASSVTGTGLACWLLMKDLHYDTKRLFPPWLLERLP
;
A
#
# COMPACT_ATOMS: atom_id res chain seq x y z
N MET A 1 26.04 22.36 12.78
CA MET A 1 24.79 21.60 12.63
C MET A 1 25.15 20.14 12.44
N ASP A 2 24.66 19.31 13.35
CA ASP A 2 25.14 17.94 13.55
C ASP A 2 25.10 17.05 12.30
N TYR A 3 26.28 16.79 11.73
CA TYR A 3 26.49 15.71 10.75
C TYR A 3 25.86 14.38 11.20
N SER A 4 25.72 14.16 12.51
CA SER A 4 25.12 12.96 13.12
C SER A 4 23.62 12.81 12.90
N LEU A 5 22.83 13.89 12.81
CA LEU A 5 21.38 13.84 12.60
C LEU A 5 21.03 13.55 11.14
N THR A 6 21.73 14.15 10.20
CA THR A 6 21.54 13.93 8.75
C THR A 6 21.91 12.50 8.38
N ASP A 7 23.03 11.98 8.89
CA ASP A 7 23.47 10.61 8.63
C ASP A 7 22.51 9.57 9.25
N ARG A 8 22.00 9.82 10.45
CA ARG A 8 20.98 8.97 11.08
C ARG A 8 19.68 8.98 10.30
N THR A 9 19.27 10.12 9.77
CA THR A 9 18.04 10.24 8.99
C THR A 9 18.16 9.52 7.64
N LEU A 10 19.29 9.67 6.93
CA LEU A 10 19.57 8.98 5.67
C LEU A 10 19.70 7.46 5.86
N SER A 11 20.46 7.04 6.87
CA SER A 11 20.55 5.62 7.23
C SER A 11 19.19 5.06 7.62
N GLY A 12 18.40 5.81 8.40
CA GLY A 12 17.04 5.44 8.78
C GLY A 12 16.11 5.28 7.58
N ALA A 13 16.18 6.20 6.61
CA ALA A 13 15.39 6.12 5.38
C ALA A 13 15.74 4.88 4.53
N ARG A 14 17.04 4.54 4.42
CA ARG A 14 17.48 3.31 3.74
C ARG A 14 16.91 2.07 4.41
N TRP A 15 17.02 1.97 5.74
CA TRP A 15 16.49 0.83 6.50
C TRP A 15 14.95 0.73 6.40
N MET A 16 14.23 1.86 6.42
CA MET A 16 12.79 1.88 6.19
C MET A 16 12.39 1.39 4.79
N ALA A 17 13.13 1.82 3.76
CA ALA A 17 12.88 1.37 2.38
C ALA A 17 13.16 -0.13 2.25
N SER A 18 14.27 -0.61 2.84
CA SER A 18 14.62 -2.04 2.86
C SER A 18 13.57 -2.87 3.61
N SER A 19 13.06 -2.38 4.75
CA SER A 19 11.98 -3.05 5.50
C SER A 19 10.71 -3.18 4.67
N ALA A 20 10.27 -2.09 4.06
CA ALA A 20 9.08 -2.10 3.24
C ALA A 20 9.21 -3.04 2.04
N LEU A 21 10.39 -3.09 1.40
CA LEU A 21 10.66 -3.97 0.27
C LEU A 21 10.71 -5.44 0.71
N ALA A 22 11.45 -5.75 1.78
CA ALA A 22 11.53 -7.10 2.33
C ALA A 22 10.15 -7.63 2.73
N GLY A 23 9.35 -6.83 3.43
CA GLY A 23 7.99 -7.21 3.82
C GLY A 23 7.09 -7.49 2.61
N ARG A 24 7.19 -6.66 1.56
CA ARG A 24 6.44 -6.88 0.31
C ARG A 24 6.87 -8.16 -0.40
N ILE A 25 8.18 -8.44 -0.49
CA ILE A 25 8.71 -9.66 -1.12
C ILE A 25 8.24 -10.90 -0.34
N ILE A 26 8.36 -10.91 0.99
CA ILE A 26 7.91 -12.03 1.83
C ILE A 26 6.40 -12.26 1.63
N GLY A 27 5.59 -11.20 1.70
CA GLY A 27 4.15 -11.28 1.48
C GLY A 27 3.77 -11.79 0.10
N PHE A 28 4.51 -11.39 -0.93
CA PHE A 28 4.28 -11.79 -2.32
C PHE A 28 4.64 -13.26 -2.55
N VAL A 29 5.80 -13.70 -2.06
CA VAL A 29 6.21 -15.12 -2.13
C VAL A 29 5.22 -16.00 -1.36
N ARG A 30 4.79 -15.57 -0.15
CA ARG A 30 3.73 -16.24 0.60
C ARG A 30 2.45 -16.37 -0.25
N ALA A 31 2.01 -15.27 -0.89
CA ALA A 31 0.81 -15.27 -1.71
C ALA A 31 0.90 -16.24 -2.90
N ILE A 32 2.07 -16.31 -3.58
CA ILE A 32 2.29 -17.25 -4.68
C ILE A 32 2.16 -18.70 -4.21
N ILE A 33 2.87 -19.05 -3.15
CA ILE A 33 2.88 -20.43 -2.64
C ILE A 33 1.48 -20.84 -2.16
N LEU A 34 0.82 -19.98 -1.37
CA LEU A 34 -0.51 -20.26 -0.85
C LEU A 34 -1.57 -20.30 -1.96
N ALA A 35 -1.48 -19.43 -2.99
CA ALA A 35 -2.39 -19.48 -4.12
C ALA A 35 -2.29 -20.77 -4.94
N ARG A 36 -1.12 -21.41 -4.95
CA ARG A 36 -0.93 -22.76 -5.55
C ARG A 36 -1.62 -23.85 -4.73
N LEU A 37 -1.63 -23.73 -3.40
CA LEU A 37 -2.13 -24.73 -2.46
C LEU A 37 -3.63 -24.60 -2.18
N LEU A 38 -4.14 -23.37 -2.05
CA LEU A 38 -5.50 -23.03 -1.67
C LEU A 38 -6.35 -22.69 -2.90
N VAL A 39 -7.67 -22.62 -2.71
CA VAL A 39 -8.62 -22.22 -3.76
C VAL A 39 -9.01 -20.73 -3.63
N PRO A 40 -9.58 -20.13 -4.70
CA PRO A 40 -10.00 -18.73 -4.66
C PRO A 40 -10.97 -18.38 -3.54
N ASP A 41 -11.87 -19.30 -3.18
CA ASP A 41 -12.82 -19.11 -2.08
C ASP A 41 -12.12 -18.88 -0.74
N ASP A 42 -11.09 -19.65 -0.42
CA ASP A 42 -10.33 -19.51 0.83
C ASP A 42 -9.72 -18.11 0.98
N PHE A 43 -9.10 -17.62 -0.11
CA PHE A 43 -8.57 -16.27 -0.16
C PHE A 43 -9.67 -15.21 -0.05
N GLY A 44 -10.83 -15.49 -0.65
CA GLY A 44 -11.99 -14.61 -0.58
C GLY A 44 -12.54 -14.50 0.83
N VAL A 45 -12.78 -15.62 1.51
CA VAL A 45 -13.24 -15.65 2.91
C VAL A 45 -12.25 -14.91 3.81
N PHE A 46 -10.95 -15.18 3.64
CA PHE A 46 -9.91 -14.46 4.38
C PHE A 46 -9.93 -12.95 4.08
N SER A 47 -10.07 -12.55 2.81
CA SER A 47 -10.14 -11.14 2.42
C SER A 47 -11.38 -10.44 2.97
N MET A 48 -12.55 -11.12 3.00
CA MET A 48 -13.76 -10.63 3.65
C MET A 48 -13.53 -10.39 5.15
N ALA A 49 -12.91 -11.35 5.81
CA ALA A 49 -12.63 -11.27 7.24
C ALA A 49 -11.66 -10.12 7.55
N VAL A 50 -10.56 -9.99 6.80
CA VAL A 50 -9.59 -8.87 6.92
C VAL A 50 -10.26 -7.52 6.62
N THR A 51 -11.18 -7.48 5.66
CA THR A 51 -11.97 -6.28 5.35
C THR A 51 -12.81 -5.84 6.56
N VAL A 52 -13.52 -6.76 7.21
CA VAL A 52 -14.29 -6.46 8.42
C VAL A 52 -13.39 -5.99 9.56
N VAL A 53 -12.27 -6.69 9.81
CA VAL A 53 -11.27 -6.29 10.80
C VAL A 53 -10.76 -4.88 10.53
N GLY A 54 -10.39 -4.58 9.28
CA GLY A 54 -9.89 -3.28 8.85
C GLY A 54 -10.89 -2.15 9.05
N ALA A 55 -12.20 -2.40 8.91
CA ALA A 55 -13.25 -1.42 9.23
C ALA A 55 -13.19 -0.99 10.69
N PHE A 56 -13.13 -1.95 11.60
CA PHE A 56 -13.03 -1.66 13.02
C PHE A 56 -11.69 -1.02 13.40
N GLU A 57 -10.58 -1.40 12.76
CA GLU A 57 -9.29 -0.73 12.95
C GLU A 57 -9.33 0.74 12.51
N ALA A 58 -9.97 1.04 11.39
CA ALA A 58 -10.13 2.42 10.92
C ALA A 58 -10.98 3.26 11.89
N LEU A 59 -12.06 2.68 12.41
CA LEU A 59 -12.96 3.31 13.38
C LEU A 59 -12.32 3.50 14.77
N THR A 60 -11.28 2.75 15.11
CA THR A 60 -10.62 2.81 16.42
C THR A 60 -9.21 3.41 16.37
N ARG A 61 -8.90 4.17 15.32
CA ARG A 61 -7.58 4.79 15.13
C ARG A 61 -7.36 5.95 16.09
N LEU A 62 -6.67 5.71 17.19
CA LEU A 62 -6.45 6.68 18.26
C LEU A 62 -5.16 7.50 18.13
N GLY A 63 -4.34 7.28 17.09
CA GLY A 63 -3.08 8.00 16.93
C GLY A 63 -2.07 7.78 18.08
N LEU A 64 -2.08 6.59 18.70
CA LEU A 64 -1.22 6.27 19.85
C LEU A 64 0.27 6.45 19.52
N GLU A 65 0.72 5.90 18.39
CA GLU A 65 2.10 6.04 17.95
C GLU A 65 2.48 7.50 17.72
N GLN A 66 1.63 8.26 17.02
CA GLN A 66 1.84 9.69 16.75
C GLN A 66 1.90 10.47 18.05
N SER A 67 1.07 10.13 19.05
CA SER A 67 1.09 10.79 20.36
C SER A 67 2.40 10.57 21.11
N VAL A 68 3.00 9.38 21.01
CA VAL A 68 4.30 9.06 21.63
C VAL A 68 5.46 9.75 20.88
N ILE A 69 5.43 9.76 19.57
CA ILE A 69 6.51 10.32 18.75
C ILE A 69 6.54 11.85 18.83
N ALA A 70 5.38 12.51 18.71
CA ALA A 70 5.29 13.97 18.65
C ALA A 70 5.35 14.67 20.00
N SER A 71 5.06 13.96 21.12
CA SER A 71 5.03 14.59 22.43
C SER A 71 6.42 14.92 22.97
N ARG A 72 6.54 16.10 23.59
CA ARG A 72 7.71 16.45 24.40
C ARG A 72 7.47 16.02 25.85
N TYR A 73 8.48 15.47 26.49
CA TYR A 73 8.42 14.97 27.85
C TYR A 73 9.41 15.73 28.72
N SER A 74 8.99 16.11 29.92
CA SER A 74 9.83 16.83 30.88
C SER A 74 10.94 15.94 31.46
N ASN A 75 10.66 14.64 31.61
CA ASN A 75 11.60 13.66 32.13
C ASN A 75 11.25 12.23 31.69
N SER A 76 12.13 11.27 31.98
CA SER A 76 11.95 9.85 31.68
C SER A 76 10.75 9.20 32.39
N ARG A 77 10.36 9.70 33.56
CA ARG A 77 9.20 9.20 34.30
C ARG A 77 7.91 9.56 33.57
N ALA A 78 7.78 10.80 33.05
CA ALA A 78 6.62 11.24 32.27
C ALA A 78 6.49 10.47 30.97
N LEU A 79 7.61 10.20 30.28
CA LEU A 79 7.62 9.32 29.09
C LEU A 79 7.18 7.90 29.47
N GLY A 80 7.72 7.36 30.58
CA GLY A 80 7.35 6.04 31.07
C GLY A 80 5.86 5.89 31.32
N LEU A 81 5.27 6.84 32.03
CA LEU A 81 3.85 6.83 32.35
C LEU A 81 2.96 6.97 31.09
N HIS A 82 3.40 7.77 30.10
CA HIS A 82 2.70 7.89 28.82
C HIS A 82 2.72 6.57 28.04
N LEU A 83 3.86 5.87 28.01
CA LEU A 83 3.97 4.57 27.35
C LEU A 83 3.10 3.52 28.02
N ASP A 84 3.14 3.44 29.34
CA ASP A 84 2.34 2.49 30.12
C ASP A 84 0.84 2.75 29.90
N THR A 85 0.42 4.02 29.87
CA THR A 85 -0.95 4.42 29.54
C THR A 85 -1.32 4.08 28.08
N ALA A 86 -0.44 4.36 27.13
CA ALA A 86 -0.67 4.05 25.72
C ALA A 86 -0.81 2.54 25.48
N TRP A 87 0.01 1.72 26.15
CA TRP A 87 -0.08 0.27 26.09
C TRP A 87 -1.38 -0.26 26.72
N THR A 88 -1.78 0.28 27.86
CA THR A 88 -3.06 -0.07 28.52
C THR A 88 -4.23 0.25 27.59
N VAL A 89 -4.25 1.43 26.97
CA VAL A 89 -5.29 1.85 26.03
C VAL A 89 -5.29 0.94 24.79
N GLU A 90 -4.11 0.56 24.26
CA GLU A 90 -4.02 -0.34 23.10
C GLU A 90 -4.61 -1.71 23.41
N ILE A 91 -4.28 -2.31 24.57
CA ILE A 91 -4.85 -3.62 24.98
C ILE A 91 -6.37 -3.52 25.14
N VAL A 92 -6.85 -2.53 25.90
CA VAL A 92 -8.31 -2.36 26.11
C VAL A 92 -9.03 -2.18 24.79
N LYS A 93 -8.48 -1.35 23.89
CA LYS A 93 -9.01 -1.16 22.54
C LYS A 93 -9.07 -2.48 21.77
N ARG A 94 -7.98 -3.27 21.75
CA ARG A 94 -7.90 -4.55 21.03
C ARG A 94 -8.86 -5.60 21.60
N ILE A 95 -9.03 -5.66 22.92
CA ILE A 95 -10.03 -6.53 23.54
C ILE A 95 -11.44 -6.09 23.17
N ALA A 96 -11.74 -4.79 23.24
CA ALA A 96 -13.04 -4.27 22.83
C ALA A 96 -13.33 -4.58 21.34
N MET A 97 -12.33 -4.42 20.47
CA MET A 97 -12.45 -4.79 19.05
C MET A 97 -12.73 -6.29 18.86
N ALA A 98 -12.05 -7.16 19.58
CA ALA A 98 -12.26 -8.61 19.51
C ALA A 98 -13.68 -8.99 19.95
N VAL A 99 -14.18 -8.37 21.01
CA VAL A 99 -15.58 -8.57 21.47
C VAL A 99 -16.56 -8.10 20.39
N VAL A 100 -16.38 -6.90 19.86
CA VAL A 100 -17.25 -6.34 18.81
C VAL A 100 -17.19 -7.19 17.53
N LEU A 101 -16.02 -7.67 17.12
CA LEU A 101 -15.85 -8.57 15.98
C LEU A 101 -16.58 -9.90 16.20
N THR A 102 -16.50 -10.46 17.39
CA THR A 102 -17.23 -11.70 17.76
C THR A 102 -18.76 -11.50 17.70
N LEU A 103 -19.24 -10.37 18.23
CA LEU A 103 -20.68 -10.04 18.18
C LEU A 103 -21.13 -9.69 16.76
N ALA A 104 -20.29 -9.10 15.93
CA ALA A 104 -20.56 -8.78 14.54
C ALA A 104 -20.42 -9.97 13.59
N ALA A 105 -19.79 -11.07 14.01
CA ALA A 105 -19.53 -12.23 13.15
C ALA A 105 -20.78 -12.84 12.52
N PRO A 106 -21.91 -13.08 13.24
CA PRO A 106 -23.13 -13.60 12.62
C PRO A 106 -23.76 -12.62 11.59
N SER A 107 -23.66 -11.31 11.87
CA SER A 107 -24.17 -10.28 10.96
C SER A 107 -23.29 -10.15 9.71
N SER A 108 -21.99 -10.25 9.85
CA SER A 108 -21.03 -10.26 8.74
C SER A 108 -21.21 -11.50 7.87
N ALA A 109 -21.40 -12.68 8.47
CA ALA A 109 -21.68 -13.92 7.75
C ALA A 109 -22.96 -13.81 6.91
N ARG A 110 -24.03 -13.26 7.49
CA ARG A 110 -25.29 -12.99 6.75
C ARG A 110 -25.12 -11.95 5.65
N PHE A 111 -24.32 -10.89 5.92
CA PHE A 111 -24.06 -9.84 4.94
C PHE A 111 -23.33 -10.39 3.70
N TYR A 112 -22.31 -11.21 3.88
CA TYR A 112 -21.53 -11.79 2.77
C TYR A 112 -22.15 -13.10 2.24
N GLY A 113 -23.05 -13.75 2.97
CA GLY A 113 -23.57 -15.08 2.63
C GLY A 113 -22.55 -16.21 2.82
N VAL A 114 -21.60 -16.05 3.78
CA VAL A 114 -20.48 -16.96 4.04
C VAL A 114 -20.45 -17.33 5.52
N ASP A 115 -20.84 -18.56 5.84
CA ASP A 115 -21.00 -19.01 7.24
C ASP A 115 -19.68 -19.16 7.99
N GLU A 116 -18.57 -19.43 7.30
CA GLU A 116 -17.24 -19.53 7.86
C GLU A 116 -16.81 -18.26 8.63
N LEU A 117 -17.32 -17.10 8.23
CA LEU A 117 -17.02 -15.83 8.90
C LEU A 117 -17.48 -15.81 10.36
N ARG A 118 -18.48 -16.64 10.74
CA ARG A 118 -18.93 -16.75 12.13
C ARG A 118 -17.82 -17.24 13.06
N VAL A 119 -16.91 -18.04 12.55
CA VAL A 119 -15.81 -18.61 13.33
C VAL A 119 -14.49 -17.91 13.03
N VAL A 120 -14.23 -17.52 11.80
CA VAL A 120 -13.00 -16.84 11.38
C VAL A 120 -12.84 -15.48 12.07
N LEU A 121 -13.91 -14.68 12.14
CA LEU A 121 -13.82 -13.33 12.75
C LEU A 121 -13.48 -13.35 14.25
N PRO A 122 -14.08 -14.20 15.11
CA PRO A 122 -13.63 -14.33 16.50
C PRO A 122 -12.16 -14.71 16.64
N VAL A 123 -11.64 -15.63 15.81
CA VAL A 123 -10.23 -16.01 15.85
C VAL A 123 -9.32 -14.85 15.41
N LEU A 124 -9.69 -14.10 14.38
CA LEU A 124 -8.96 -12.87 14.03
C LEU A 124 -9.08 -11.80 15.13
N GLY A 125 -10.19 -11.77 15.88
CA GLY A 125 -10.31 -10.99 17.11
C GLY A 125 -9.26 -11.38 18.14
N ALA A 126 -9.02 -12.68 18.34
CA ALA A 126 -7.95 -13.15 19.21
C ALA A 126 -6.55 -12.75 18.68
N VAL A 127 -6.33 -12.80 17.36
CA VAL A 127 -5.09 -12.26 16.74
C VAL A 127 -4.86 -10.80 17.14
N LEU A 128 -5.92 -9.96 17.08
CA LEU A 128 -5.83 -8.55 17.49
C LEU A 128 -5.45 -8.40 18.96
N VAL A 129 -6.04 -9.21 19.86
CA VAL A 129 -5.70 -9.18 21.28
C VAL A 129 -4.24 -9.53 21.49
N ILE A 130 -3.74 -10.59 20.85
CA ILE A 130 -2.33 -10.97 20.90
C ILE A 130 -1.44 -9.84 20.38
N GLN A 131 -1.76 -9.22 19.27
CA GLN A 131 -1.03 -8.05 18.75
C GLN A 131 -1.03 -6.88 19.73
N GLY A 132 -2.10 -6.67 20.48
CA GLY A 132 -2.19 -5.65 21.54
C GLY A 132 -1.20 -5.86 22.68
N LEU A 133 -0.75 -7.10 22.92
CA LEU A 133 0.26 -7.43 23.92
C LEU A 133 1.69 -7.08 23.50
N GLN A 134 1.92 -6.66 22.25
CA GLN A 134 3.25 -6.24 21.81
C GLN A 134 3.81 -5.11 22.67
N ASN A 135 5.12 -5.10 22.81
CA ASN A 135 5.81 -4.10 23.60
C ASN A 135 5.72 -2.71 22.97
N ILE A 136 5.13 -1.77 23.69
CA ILE A 136 4.98 -0.37 23.25
C ILE A 136 6.33 0.32 22.97
N GLY A 137 7.44 -0.25 23.42
CA GLY A 137 8.79 0.21 23.16
C GLY A 137 9.14 0.29 21.66
N LEU A 138 8.41 -0.41 20.80
CA LEU A 138 8.54 -0.26 19.34
C LEU A 138 8.29 1.19 18.90
N PHE A 139 7.39 1.94 19.55
CA PHE A 139 7.15 3.36 19.24
C PHE A 139 8.36 4.24 19.62
N ILE A 140 9.09 3.85 20.68
CA ILE A 140 10.34 4.53 21.06
C ILE A 140 11.42 4.27 20.00
N LEU A 141 11.54 3.03 19.50
CA LEU A 141 12.50 2.71 18.43
C LEU A 141 12.24 3.54 17.17
N ARG A 142 10.97 3.76 16.81
CA ARG A 142 10.59 4.65 15.70
C ARG A 142 10.93 6.11 16.00
N ARG A 143 10.64 6.58 17.22
CA ARG A 143 11.01 7.93 17.66
C ARG A 143 12.52 8.16 17.65
N GLN A 144 13.32 7.14 18.00
CA GLN A 144 14.78 7.19 18.02
C GLN A 144 15.42 6.91 16.64
N LEU A 145 14.60 6.74 15.60
CA LEU A 145 15.04 6.40 14.25
C LEU A 145 15.85 5.07 14.18
N SER A 146 15.62 4.16 15.13
CA SER A 146 16.28 2.84 15.21
C SER A 146 15.62 1.83 14.25
N PHE A 147 15.53 2.18 12.96
CA PHE A 147 14.78 1.41 11.96
C PHE A 147 15.36 0.02 11.69
N LYS A 148 16.65 -0.20 11.92
CA LYS A 148 17.26 -1.55 11.82
C LYS A 148 16.57 -2.56 12.75
N LYS A 149 16.29 -2.18 14.01
CA LYS A 149 15.59 -3.06 14.95
C LYS A 149 14.14 -3.31 14.53
N ILE A 150 13.49 -2.30 13.99
CA ILE A 150 12.12 -2.39 13.48
C ILE A 150 12.08 -3.34 12.27
N LEU A 151 13.03 -3.21 11.33
CA LEU A 151 13.18 -4.13 10.20
C LEU A 151 13.29 -5.58 10.66
N TRP A 152 14.15 -5.87 11.63
CA TRP A 152 14.29 -7.22 12.17
C TRP A 152 12.97 -7.73 12.76
N HIS A 153 12.31 -6.93 13.57
CA HIS A 153 11.01 -7.28 14.15
C HIS A 153 9.96 -7.60 13.06
N GLU A 154 9.78 -6.68 12.12
CA GLU A 154 8.80 -6.83 11.04
C GLU A 154 9.13 -8.02 10.13
N SER A 155 10.40 -8.17 9.72
CA SER A 155 10.81 -9.27 8.84
C SER A 155 10.68 -10.64 9.50
N ILE A 156 11.09 -10.78 10.76
CA ILE A 156 10.95 -12.05 11.50
C ILE A 156 9.47 -12.40 11.66
N THR A 157 8.65 -11.44 12.08
CA THR A 157 7.21 -11.65 12.26
C THR A 157 6.55 -12.08 10.95
N LEU A 158 6.80 -11.37 9.85
CA LEU A 158 6.25 -11.70 8.53
C LEU A 158 6.75 -13.05 8.01
N THR A 159 8.02 -13.36 8.22
CA THR A 159 8.58 -14.67 7.81
C THR A 159 7.95 -15.81 8.58
N ILE A 160 7.79 -15.67 9.90
CA ILE A 160 7.11 -16.69 10.72
C ILE A 160 5.65 -16.85 10.29
N THR A 161 4.93 -15.75 10.06
CA THR A 161 3.56 -15.77 9.53
C THR A 161 3.49 -16.52 8.20
N ALA A 162 4.41 -16.22 7.28
CA ALA A 162 4.46 -16.84 5.96
C ALA A 162 4.75 -18.34 6.07
N LEU A 163 5.80 -18.72 6.82
CA LEU A 163 6.18 -20.11 7.01
C LEU A 163 5.08 -20.91 7.71
N ALA A 164 4.49 -20.35 8.78
CA ALA A 164 3.38 -21.00 9.48
C ALA A 164 2.20 -21.26 8.55
N SER A 165 1.76 -20.24 7.79
CA SER A 165 0.66 -20.41 6.83
C SER A 165 0.97 -21.48 5.77
N ILE A 166 2.19 -21.49 5.23
CA ILE A 166 2.62 -22.43 4.19
C ILE A 166 2.69 -23.86 4.76
N LEU A 167 3.32 -24.03 5.92
CA LEU A 167 3.44 -25.35 6.56
C LEU A 167 2.07 -25.92 6.95
N LEU A 168 1.18 -25.07 7.48
CA LEU A 168 -0.20 -25.48 7.78
C LEU A 168 -0.97 -25.88 6.51
N ALA A 169 -0.82 -25.14 5.42
CA ALA A 169 -1.46 -25.48 4.15
C ALA A 169 -0.90 -26.76 3.52
N LEU A 170 0.40 -27.05 3.72
CA LEU A 170 1.03 -28.25 3.18
C LEU A 170 0.71 -29.51 3.97
N PHE A 171 0.75 -29.44 5.31
CA PHE A 171 0.77 -30.61 6.18
C PHE A 171 -0.47 -30.82 7.04
N VAL A 172 -1.30 -29.78 7.22
CA VAL A 172 -2.45 -29.86 8.14
C VAL A 172 -3.77 -29.69 7.40
N ARG A 173 -4.01 -28.53 6.78
CA ARG A 173 -5.30 -28.21 6.13
C ARG A 173 -5.09 -27.27 4.95
N ARG A 174 -5.68 -27.60 3.81
CA ARG A 174 -5.67 -26.75 2.59
C ARG A 174 -6.97 -25.95 2.50
N ASP A 175 -7.18 -25.08 3.47
CA ASP A 175 -8.35 -24.20 3.55
C ASP A 175 -8.00 -22.84 4.17
N VAL A 176 -9.00 -21.97 4.36
CA VAL A 176 -8.85 -20.63 4.96
C VAL A 176 -8.15 -20.64 6.31
N TRP A 177 -8.27 -21.76 7.07
CA TRP A 177 -7.66 -21.88 8.39
C TRP A 177 -6.13 -21.86 8.37
N ALA A 178 -5.49 -22.28 7.27
CA ALA A 178 -4.05 -22.13 7.13
C ALA A 178 -3.61 -20.66 7.16
N LEU A 179 -4.41 -19.76 6.56
CA LEU A 179 -4.18 -18.32 6.60
C LEU A 179 -4.42 -17.77 8.01
N VAL A 180 -5.55 -18.12 8.63
CA VAL A 180 -5.97 -17.61 9.94
C VAL A 180 -5.02 -18.02 11.06
N TRP A 181 -4.65 -19.31 11.13
CA TRP A 181 -3.69 -19.79 12.13
C TRP A 181 -2.29 -19.23 11.88
N GLY A 182 -1.91 -19.03 10.61
CA GLY A 182 -0.66 -18.38 10.27
C GLY A 182 -0.58 -16.96 10.84
N GLU A 183 -1.66 -16.16 10.75
CA GLU A 183 -1.74 -14.83 11.37
C GLU A 183 -1.62 -14.90 12.89
N LEU A 184 -2.26 -15.89 13.53
CA LEU A 184 -2.20 -16.07 14.98
C LEU A 184 -0.78 -16.42 15.46
N ILE A 185 -0.11 -17.34 14.79
CA ILE A 185 1.28 -17.70 15.09
C ILE A 185 2.20 -16.50 14.85
N GLY A 186 2.00 -15.77 13.75
CA GLY A 186 2.74 -14.55 13.46
C GLY A 186 2.53 -13.45 14.52
N ALA A 187 1.30 -13.26 15.00
CA ALA A 187 1.01 -12.32 16.08
C ALA A 187 1.76 -12.69 17.38
N ALA A 188 1.75 -13.98 17.74
CA ALA A 188 2.50 -14.48 18.89
C ALA A 188 4.02 -14.27 18.74
N ALA A 189 4.57 -14.55 17.56
CA ALA A 189 5.98 -14.27 17.24
C ALA A 189 6.29 -12.76 17.33
N GLY A 190 5.36 -11.92 16.87
CA GLY A 190 5.48 -10.46 16.99
C GLY A 190 5.54 -9.99 18.45
N VAL A 191 4.74 -10.58 19.34
CA VAL A 191 4.84 -10.30 20.79
C VAL A 191 6.22 -10.69 21.29
N PHE A 192 6.64 -11.91 21.03
CA PHE A 192 7.93 -12.43 21.52
C PHE A 192 9.11 -11.56 21.05
N THR A 193 9.19 -11.29 19.74
CA THR A 193 10.25 -10.47 19.16
C THR A 193 10.23 -9.02 19.68
N SER A 194 9.06 -8.45 19.96
CA SER A 194 8.95 -7.10 20.51
C SER A 194 9.58 -6.97 21.90
N TYR A 195 9.38 -7.98 22.78
CA TYR A 195 10.01 -8.02 24.10
C TYR A 195 11.50 -8.37 24.05
N ALA A 196 11.92 -9.17 23.09
CA ALA A 196 13.34 -9.46 22.88
C ALA A 196 14.14 -8.22 22.44
N LEU A 197 13.53 -7.37 21.61
CA LEU A 197 14.19 -6.15 21.10
C LEU A 197 14.14 -4.98 22.07
N PHE A 198 13.16 -4.93 22.95
CA PHE A 198 12.99 -3.86 23.91
C PHE A 198 12.68 -4.41 25.31
N PRO A 199 13.66 -4.44 26.22
CA PRO A 199 13.57 -5.18 27.49
C PRO A 199 12.63 -4.54 28.53
N ARG A 200 12.17 -3.29 28.30
CA ARG A 200 11.23 -2.65 29.22
C ARG A 200 9.89 -3.39 29.19
N ARG A 201 9.41 -3.79 30.38
CA ARG A 201 8.08 -4.38 30.56
C ARG A 201 7.09 -3.25 30.83
N PRO A 202 6.11 -3.00 29.95
CA PRO A 202 5.05 -2.04 30.22
C PRO A 202 4.18 -2.48 31.40
N ARG A 203 3.60 -1.50 32.10
CA ARG A 203 2.72 -1.74 33.24
C ARG A 203 1.35 -1.16 32.95
N PHE A 204 0.31 -1.76 33.53
CA PHE A 204 -1.02 -1.18 33.47
C PHE A 204 -1.04 0.15 34.21
N ALA A 205 -1.34 1.23 33.52
CA ALA A 205 -1.43 2.57 34.05
C ALA A 205 -2.41 3.42 33.24
N LEU A 206 -3.13 4.32 33.91
CA LEU A 206 -4.05 5.25 33.26
C LEU A 206 -3.78 6.66 33.79
N ALA A 207 -2.97 7.43 33.09
CA ALA A 207 -2.69 8.82 33.47
C ALA A 207 -3.57 9.78 32.63
N ARG A 208 -4.31 10.63 33.31
CA ARG A 208 -5.24 11.60 32.70
C ARG A 208 -4.55 12.51 31.68
N SER A 209 -3.33 12.95 31.97
CA SER A 209 -2.51 13.78 31.10
C SER A 209 -2.08 13.05 29.81
N ALA A 210 -1.79 11.74 29.89
CA ALA A 210 -1.46 10.91 28.73
C ALA A 210 -2.70 10.64 27.89
N LEU A 211 -3.84 10.31 28.51
CA LEU A 211 -5.13 10.12 27.83
C LEU A 211 -5.54 11.36 27.03
N SER A 212 -5.47 12.54 27.63
CA SER A 212 -5.80 13.80 26.93
C SER A 212 -4.95 14.02 25.69
N ARG A 213 -3.65 13.70 25.74
CA ARG A 213 -2.77 13.77 24.56
C ARG A 213 -3.13 12.75 23.50
N ILE A 214 -3.38 11.50 23.88
CA ILE A 214 -3.78 10.43 22.96
C ILE A 214 -5.06 10.82 22.21
N PHE A 215 -6.10 11.21 22.92
CA PHE A 215 -7.37 11.62 22.31
C PHE A 215 -7.26 12.92 21.51
N GLY A 216 -6.38 13.83 21.87
CA GLY A 216 -6.08 15.04 21.09
C GLY A 216 -5.57 14.74 19.68
N PHE A 217 -4.69 13.73 19.56
CA PHE A 217 -4.23 13.22 18.25
C PHE A 217 -5.28 12.35 17.57
N GLY A 218 -6.06 11.58 18.33
CA GLY A 218 -6.99 10.56 17.85
C GLY A 218 -8.08 11.10 16.93
N LYS A 219 -8.66 12.25 17.21
CA LYS A 219 -9.75 12.84 16.42
C LYS A 219 -9.36 13.10 14.94
N HIS A 220 -8.13 13.54 14.71
CA HIS A 220 -7.62 13.77 13.34
C HIS A 220 -7.23 12.45 12.65
N ALA A 221 -6.60 11.54 13.39
CA ALA A 221 -6.22 10.22 12.90
C ALA A 221 -7.45 9.38 12.51
N PHE A 222 -8.57 9.53 13.22
CA PHE A 222 -9.84 8.87 12.97
C PHE A 222 -10.42 9.24 11.59
N VAL A 223 -10.55 10.55 11.30
CA VAL A 223 -11.11 11.02 10.02
C VAL A 223 -10.24 10.55 8.84
N ILE A 224 -8.91 10.70 8.97
CA ILE A 224 -7.96 10.24 7.95
C ILE A 224 -8.05 8.73 7.79
N GLY A 225 -8.19 7.98 8.88
CA GLY A 225 -8.31 6.53 8.88
C GLY A 225 -9.53 6.03 8.12
N ILE A 226 -10.70 6.62 8.37
CA ILE A 226 -11.94 6.26 7.67
C ILE A 226 -11.83 6.57 6.18
N ALA A 227 -11.39 7.77 5.82
CA ALA A 227 -11.25 8.15 4.41
C ALA A 227 -10.26 7.24 3.67
N ALA A 228 -9.14 6.88 4.30
CA ALA A 228 -8.19 5.94 3.76
C ALA A 228 -8.79 4.54 3.59
N TYR A 229 -9.52 4.06 4.60
CA TYR A 229 -10.18 2.75 4.56
C TYR A 229 -11.17 2.66 3.41
N ILE A 230 -12.06 3.64 3.25
CA ILE A 230 -13.04 3.68 2.16
C ILE A 230 -12.33 3.61 0.80
N THR A 231 -11.29 4.41 0.58
CA THR A 231 -10.60 4.47 -0.72
C THR A 231 -9.75 3.24 -1.05
N THR A 232 -9.45 2.41 -0.06
CA THR A 232 -8.58 1.23 -0.25
C THR A 232 -9.30 -0.11 -0.08
N THR A 233 -10.56 -0.12 0.38
CA THR A 233 -11.20 -1.36 0.81
C THR A 233 -12.68 -1.44 0.44
N ALA A 234 -13.31 -0.34 -0.01
CA ALA A 234 -14.73 -0.37 -0.39
C ALA A 234 -15.02 -1.32 -1.57
N ASP A 235 -14.05 -1.52 -2.47
CA ASP A 235 -14.09 -2.52 -3.53
C ASP A 235 -14.24 -3.94 -2.97
N ASN A 236 -13.45 -4.30 -1.95
CA ASN A 236 -13.54 -5.61 -1.30
C ASN A 236 -14.93 -5.85 -0.68
N ILE A 237 -15.53 -4.81 -0.08
CA ILE A 237 -16.87 -4.92 0.50
C ILE A 237 -17.90 -5.23 -0.58
N VAL A 238 -17.89 -4.46 -1.66
CA VAL A 238 -18.89 -4.58 -2.73
C VAL A 238 -18.68 -5.84 -3.55
N VAL A 239 -17.43 -6.17 -3.93
CA VAL A 239 -17.11 -7.41 -4.66
C VAL A 239 -17.48 -8.63 -3.81
N GLY A 240 -17.07 -8.65 -2.54
CA GLY A 240 -17.39 -9.75 -1.64
C GLY A 240 -18.87 -9.94 -1.45
N ARG A 241 -19.65 -8.86 -1.31
CA ARG A 241 -21.10 -8.93 -1.11
C ARG A 241 -21.88 -9.37 -2.36
N LEU A 242 -21.50 -8.85 -3.54
CA LEU A 242 -22.24 -9.05 -4.78
C LEU A 242 -21.80 -10.28 -5.57
N LEU A 243 -20.51 -10.60 -5.54
CA LEU A 243 -19.91 -11.63 -6.40
C LEU A 243 -19.40 -12.86 -5.63
N GLY A 244 -19.36 -12.77 -4.29
CA GLY A 244 -18.95 -13.88 -3.42
C GLY A 244 -17.44 -13.99 -3.20
N ALA A 245 -17.05 -15.06 -2.48
CA ALA A 245 -15.69 -15.24 -1.99
C ALA A 245 -14.68 -15.48 -3.12
N ALA A 246 -14.96 -16.41 -4.05
CA ALA A 246 -14.04 -16.72 -5.15
C ALA A 246 -13.66 -15.49 -5.98
N ALA A 247 -14.64 -14.64 -6.30
CA ALA A 247 -14.44 -13.41 -7.06
C ALA A 247 -13.58 -12.41 -6.29
N LEU A 248 -13.84 -12.24 -4.99
CA LEU A 248 -13.02 -11.38 -4.13
C LEU A 248 -11.60 -11.91 -3.97
N GLY A 249 -11.43 -13.22 -3.81
CA GLY A 249 -10.11 -13.85 -3.72
C GLY A 249 -9.27 -13.60 -4.97
N ALA A 250 -9.85 -13.77 -6.15
CA ALA A 250 -9.19 -13.47 -7.42
C ALA A 250 -8.84 -11.99 -7.57
N TYR A 251 -9.77 -11.09 -7.23
CA TYR A 251 -9.55 -9.65 -7.25
C TYR A 251 -8.42 -9.22 -6.29
N ALA A 252 -8.43 -9.74 -5.06
CA ALA A 252 -7.43 -9.43 -4.05
C ALA A 252 -6.00 -9.86 -4.47
N LEU A 253 -5.85 -11.03 -5.11
CA LEU A 253 -4.55 -11.45 -5.64
C LEU A 253 -4.09 -10.57 -6.81
N ALA A 254 -4.97 -10.22 -7.73
CA ALA A 254 -4.64 -9.28 -8.81
C ALA A 254 -4.21 -7.91 -8.26
N TYR A 255 -4.93 -7.41 -7.26
CA TYR A 255 -4.59 -6.15 -6.58
C TYR A 255 -3.25 -6.20 -5.83
N ASN A 256 -2.89 -7.37 -5.29
CA ASN A 256 -1.59 -7.58 -4.64
C ASN A 256 -0.43 -7.41 -5.64
N VAL A 257 -0.56 -7.95 -6.86
CA VAL A 257 0.45 -7.77 -7.93
C VAL A 257 0.65 -6.28 -8.26
N ILE A 258 -0.44 -5.51 -8.39
CA ILE A 258 -0.37 -4.06 -8.64
C ILE A 258 0.25 -3.31 -7.47
N SER A 259 -0.06 -3.71 -6.25
CA SER A 259 0.52 -3.09 -5.05
C SER A 259 2.03 -3.31 -4.97
N MET A 260 2.50 -4.47 -5.42
CA MET A 260 3.94 -4.79 -5.47
C MET A 260 4.68 -4.08 -6.60
N SER A 261 4.06 -3.92 -7.76
CA SER A 261 4.68 -3.32 -8.94
C SER A 261 4.53 -1.79 -8.97
N SER A 262 3.38 -1.30 -9.39
CA SER A 262 3.20 0.13 -9.70
C SER A 262 3.17 1.00 -8.44
N ILE A 263 2.44 0.57 -7.39
CA ILE A 263 2.31 1.37 -6.16
C ILE A 263 3.63 1.41 -5.39
N ALA A 264 4.36 0.28 -5.35
CA ALA A 264 5.66 0.24 -4.70
C ALA A 264 6.67 1.20 -5.34
N VAL A 265 6.69 1.26 -6.68
CA VAL A 265 7.55 2.20 -7.42
C VAL A 265 7.19 3.65 -7.10
N ALA A 266 5.89 3.98 -7.14
CA ALA A 266 5.44 5.33 -6.79
C ALA A 266 5.80 5.71 -5.33
N ASP A 267 5.72 4.78 -4.39
CA ASP A 267 6.13 5.00 -2.99
C ASP A 267 7.64 5.29 -2.86
N VAL A 268 8.49 4.62 -3.66
CA VAL A 268 9.93 4.90 -3.68
C VAL A 268 10.19 6.32 -4.17
N PHE A 269 9.56 6.72 -5.29
CA PHE A 269 9.66 8.11 -5.77
C PHE A 269 9.22 9.11 -4.68
N ASN A 270 8.09 8.88 -4.03
CA ASN A 270 7.58 9.76 -2.99
C ASN A 270 8.54 9.93 -1.81
N LYS A 271 9.13 8.85 -1.33
CA LYS A 271 10.07 8.88 -0.19
C LYS A 271 11.33 9.69 -0.49
N VAL A 272 11.79 9.67 -1.75
CA VAL A 272 12.98 10.42 -2.18
C VAL A 272 12.64 11.88 -2.47
N THR A 273 11.51 12.13 -3.11
CA THR A 273 11.18 13.46 -3.62
C THR A 273 10.54 14.39 -2.59
N LEU A 274 9.79 13.86 -1.62
CA LEU A 274 9.14 14.66 -0.59
C LEU A 274 10.10 15.57 0.18
N PRO A 275 11.22 15.09 0.76
CA PRO A 275 12.17 15.95 1.44
C PRO A 275 12.86 16.92 0.48
N ALA A 276 13.13 16.49 -0.76
CA ALA A 276 13.75 17.35 -1.78
C ALA A 276 12.83 18.54 -2.16
N TYR A 277 11.52 18.30 -2.29
CA TYR A 277 10.56 19.38 -2.55
C TYR A 277 10.43 20.33 -1.36
N ALA A 278 10.47 19.82 -0.13
CA ALA A 278 10.44 20.67 1.05
C ALA A 278 11.68 21.60 1.13
N GLU A 279 12.86 21.07 0.81
CA GLU A 279 14.10 21.84 0.76
C GLU A 279 14.09 22.88 -0.39
N LEU A 280 13.69 22.46 -1.59
CA LEU A 280 13.57 23.37 -2.73
C LEU A 280 12.55 24.47 -2.48
N SER A 281 11.43 24.15 -1.83
CA SER A 281 10.40 25.15 -1.49
C SER A 281 10.92 26.24 -0.56
N ALA A 282 11.85 25.89 0.34
CA ALA A 282 12.44 26.82 1.28
C ALA A 282 13.58 27.64 0.68
N GLN A 283 14.40 27.04 -0.21
CA GLN A 283 15.65 27.65 -0.68
C GLN A 283 15.57 28.22 -2.10
N ARG A 284 14.86 27.54 -3.01
CA ARG A 284 14.80 27.87 -4.45
C ARG A 284 13.44 27.56 -5.05
N PRO A 285 12.36 28.28 -4.66
CA PRO A 285 11.00 27.99 -5.09
C PRO A 285 10.81 28.06 -6.61
N GLU A 286 11.61 28.87 -7.32
CA GLU A 286 11.59 29.01 -8.78
C GLU A 286 12.00 27.72 -9.53
N LYS A 287 12.73 26.80 -8.87
CA LYS A 287 13.17 25.52 -9.47
C LYS A 287 12.22 24.37 -9.24
N ILE A 288 11.18 24.56 -8.42
CA ILE A 288 10.24 23.49 -8.07
C ILE A 288 9.53 22.93 -9.31
N ALA A 289 9.03 23.83 -10.19
CA ALA A 289 8.29 23.45 -11.38
C ALA A 289 9.12 22.57 -12.32
N ASP A 290 10.37 22.93 -12.59
CA ASP A 290 11.27 22.18 -13.44
C ASP A 290 11.70 20.83 -12.80
N ALA A 291 12.05 20.85 -11.51
CA ALA A 291 12.41 19.63 -10.79
C ALA A 291 11.24 18.64 -10.75
N PHE A 292 10.03 19.12 -10.47
CA PHE A 292 8.85 18.29 -10.46
C PHE A 292 8.52 17.73 -11.83
N ALA A 293 8.56 18.55 -12.89
CA ALA A 293 8.27 18.11 -14.25
C ALA A 293 9.18 16.94 -14.67
N LYS A 294 10.48 17.01 -14.34
CA LYS A 294 11.45 15.94 -14.61
C LYS A 294 11.11 14.65 -13.84
N VAL A 295 10.93 14.75 -12.53
CA VAL A 295 10.58 13.60 -11.69
C VAL A 295 9.27 12.97 -12.14
N PHE A 296 8.28 13.79 -12.47
CA PHE A 296 6.99 13.32 -12.93
C PHE A 296 7.09 12.59 -14.27
N ALA A 297 7.84 13.12 -15.23
CA ALA A 297 8.04 12.47 -16.54
C ALA A 297 8.71 11.11 -16.41
N TRP A 298 9.74 11.01 -15.55
CA TRP A 298 10.39 9.72 -15.29
C TRP A 298 9.48 8.73 -14.57
N SER A 299 8.75 9.21 -13.58
CA SER A 299 7.77 8.35 -12.88
C SER A 299 6.71 7.83 -13.85
N ALA A 300 6.21 8.70 -14.73
CA ALA A 300 5.23 8.34 -15.74
C ALA A 300 5.78 7.33 -16.75
N ALA A 301 7.03 7.50 -17.21
CA ALA A 301 7.67 6.56 -18.12
C ALA A 301 7.85 5.17 -17.48
N VAL A 302 8.37 5.10 -16.26
CA VAL A 302 8.54 3.82 -15.54
C VAL A 302 7.20 3.13 -15.30
N LEU A 303 6.18 3.89 -14.87
CA LEU A 303 4.85 3.34 -14.66
C LEU A 303 4.20 2.87 -15.96
N ALA A 304 4.44 3.57 -17.10
CA ALA A 304 3.95 3.14 -18.40
C ALA A 304 4.56 1.81 -18.84
N VAL A 305 5.87 1.62 -18.63
CA VAL A 305 6.56 0.34 -18.92
C VAL A 305 5.95 -0.79 -18.11
N ILE A 306 5.79 -0.60 -16.80
CA ILE A 306 5.20 -1.61 -15.91
C ILE A 306 3.76 -1.93 -16.35
N THR A 307 2.98 -0.91 -16.67
CA THR A 307 1.58 -1.07 -17.09
C THR A 307 1.48 -1.83 -18.41
N ALA A 308 2.30 -1.48 -19.42
CA ALA A 308 2.32 -2.16 -20.70
C ALA A 308 2.69 -3.65 -20.54
N MET A 309 3.73 -3.93 -19.76
CA MET A 309 4.15 -5.30 -19.46
C MET A 309 3.03 -6.09 -18.78
N LEU A 310 2.44 -5.53 -17.72
CA LEU A 310 1.38 -6.21 -16.97
C LEU A 310 0.09 -6.36 -17.78
N TRP A 311 -0.24 -5.41 -18.63
CA TRP A 311 -1.40 -5.53 -19.53
C TRP A 311 -1.26 -6.67 -20.52
N VAL A 312 -0.10 -6.78 -21.16
CA VAL A 312 0.19 -7.82 -22.17
C VAL A 312 0.26 -9.20 -21.52
N CYS A 313 0.95 -9.31 -20.37
CA CYS A 313 1.29 -10.59 -19.76
C CYS A 313 0.39 -10.97 -18.58
N ALA A 314 -0.72 -10.25 -18.33
CA ALA A 314 -1.53 -10.46 -17.13
C ALA A 314 -2.03 -11.89 -16.94
N GLU A 315 -2.57 -12.48 -17.98
CA GLU A 315 -3.18 -13.82 -17.93
C GLU A 315 -2.09 -14.89 -17.81
N GLU A 316 -1.04 -14.79 -18.61
CA GLU A 316 0.10 -15.72 -18.57
C GLU A 316 0.85 -15.61 -17.22
N LEU A 317 1.03 -14.40 -16.72
CA LEU A 317 1.67 -14.16 -15.44
C LEU A 317 0.89 -14.82 -14.29
N VAL A 318 -0.43 -14.63 -14.27
CA VAL A 318 -1.31 -15.24 -13.26
C VAL A 318 -1.30 -16.77 -13.40
N ALA A 319 -1.40 -17.30 -14.62
CA ALA A 319 -1.37 -18.75 -14.86
C ALA A 319 -0.03 -19.37 -14.41
N VAL A 320 1.09 -18.72 -14.73
CA VAL A 320 2.43 -19.18 -14.32
C VAL A 320 2.62 -19.04 -12.82
N MET A 321 2.18 -17.96 -12.19
CA MET A 321 2.41 -17.73 -10.75
C MET A 321 1.44 -18.52 -9.88
N TYR A 322 0.14 -18.45 -10.17
CA TYR A 322 -0.91 -18.94 -9.28
C TYR A 322 -1.61 -20.20 -9.81
N GLY A 323 -1.58 -20.43 -11.13
CA GLY A 323 -2.24 -21.54 -11.83
C GLY A 323 -3.56 -21.13 -12.47
N GLU A 324 -4.09 -22.00 -13.33
CA GLU A 324 -5.27 -21.74 -14.19
C GLU A 324 -6.55 -21.47 -13.40
N LYS A 325 -6.68 -22.01 -12.19
CA LYS A 325 -7.84 -21.76 -11.30
C LYS A 325 -8.02 -20.28 -10.94
N TRP A 326 -7.02 -19.43 -11.22
CA TRP A 326 -7.01 -17.99 -10.97
C TRP A 326 -7.23 -17.14 -12.22
N ALA A 327 -7.76 -17.71 -13.31
CA ALA A 327 -7.95 -17.00 -14.59
C ALA A 327 -8.69 -15.65 -14.43
N LEU A 328 -9.70 -15.58 -13.53
CA LEU A 328 -10.41 -14.34 -13.22
C LEU A 328 -9.49 -13.23 -12.68
N ALA A 329 -8.42 -13.61 -11.96
CA ALA A 329 -7.43 -12.65 -11.49
C ALA A 329 -6.58 -12.09 -12.64
N GLY A 330 -6.32 -12.86 -13.70
CA GLY A 330 -5.62 -12.39 -14.91
C GLY A 330 -6.39 -11.26 -15.60
N THR A 331 -7.68 -11.46 -15.83
CA THR A 331 -8.56 -10.44 -16.42
C THR A 331 -8.66 -9.19 -15.55
N ALA A 332 -8.76 -9.34 -14.23
CA ALA A 332 -8.76 -8.22 -13.32
C ALA A 332 -7.41 -7.48 -13.33
N LEU A 333 -6.29 -8.21 -13.38
CA LEU A 333 -4.93 -7.66 -13.39
C LEU A 333 -4.68 -6.76 -14.61
N LYS A 334 -5.19 -7.14 -15.78
CA LYS A 334 -5.14 -6.30 -16.99
C LYS A 334 -5.65 -4.89 -16.68
N ILE A 335 -6.87 -4.76 -16.19
CA ILE A 335 -7.51 -3.47 -15.92
C ILE A 335 -6.82 -2.77 -14.74
N LEU A 336 -6.50 -3.51 -13.69
CA LEU A 336 -5.80 -2.98 -12.52
C LEU A 336 -4.39 -2.46 -12.85
N SER A 337 -3.73 -2.93 -13.94
CA SER A 337 -2.46 -2.37 -14.37
C SER A 337 -2.59 -0.89 -14.75
N VAL A 338 -3.68 -0.51 -15.42
CA VAL A 338 -4.01 0.90 -15.73
C VAL A 338 -4.30 1.69 -14.44
N LEU A 339 -5.01 1.08 -13.48
CA LEU A 339 -5.19 1.68 -12.16
C LEU A 339 -3.84 1.98 -11.50
N GLY A 340 -2.89 1.04 -11.56
CA GLY A 340 -1.53 1.21 -11.02
C GLY A 340 -0.81 2.41 -11.63
N PHE A 341 -0.92 2.62 -12.93
CA PHE A 341 -0.38 3.79 -13.63
C PHE A 341 -0.98 5.09 -13.09
N VAL A 342 -2.31 5.23 -13.19
CA VAL A 342 -2.99 6.48 -12.85
C VAL A 342 -2.83 6.80 -11.35
N ARG A 343 -3.00 5.81 -10.49
CA ARG A 343 -2.81 5.98 -9.05
C ARG A 343 -1.37 6.33 -8.68
N GLY A 344 -0.39 5.75 -9.37
CA GLY A 344 1.01 6.10 -9.21
C GLY A 344 1.28 7.58 -9.51
N LEU A 345 0.73 8.11 -10.61
CA LEU A 345 0.86 9.53 -10.96
C LEU A 345 0.19 10.44 -9.92
N VAL A 346 -0.99 10.07 -9.43
CA VAL A 346 -1.70 10.79 -8.36
C VAL A 346 -0.85 10.84 -7.08
N LEU A 347 -0.14 9.78 -6.74
CA LEU A 347 0.77 9.74 -5.58
C LEU A 347 1.95 10.71 -5.77
N VAL A 348 2.56 10.74 -6.96
CA VAL A 348 3.70 11.64 -7.25
C VAL A 348 3.29 13.12 -7.14
N ILE A 349 2.10 13.50 -7.65
CA ILE A 349 1.57 14.86 -7.46
C ILE A 349 1.34 15.16 -5.98
N SER A 350 0.83 14.19 -5.23
CA SER A 350 0.57 14.35 -3.79
C SER A 350 1.86 14.60 -3.01
N SER A 351 2.97 13.97 -3.40
CA SER A 351 4.29 14.18 -2.81
C SER A 351 4.76 15.63 -2.95
N LEU A 352 4.58 16.24 -4.13
CA LEU A 352 4.89 17.66 -4.33
C LEU A 352 4.03 18.53 -3.42
N LEU A 353 2.69 18.34 -3.45
CA LEU A 353 1.77 19.18 -2.66
C LEU A 353 2.07 19.12 -1.16
N LEU A 354 2.46 17.93 -0.65
CA LEU A 354 2.91 17.78 0.74
C LEU A 354 4.25 18.47 0.98
N GLY A 355 5.21 18.35 0.04
CA GLY A 355 6.53 18.96 0.13
C GLY A 355 6.50 20.47 0.16
N ILE A 356 5.59 21.11 -0.59
CA ILE A 356 5.40 22.58 -0.58
C ILE A 356 4.47 23.06 0.55
N GLY A 357 4.11 22.18 1.51
CA GLY A 357 3.31 22.55 2.67
C GLY A 357 1.82 22.79 2.39
N ARG A 358 1.24 22.12 1.39
CA ARG A 358 -0.19 22.22 1.03
C ARG A 358 -0.97 20.92 1.27
N PRO A 359 -0.95 20.35 2.49
CA PRO A 359 -1.64 19.10 2.80
C PRO A 359 -3.16 19.18 2.63
N GLU A 360 -3.76 20.38 2.72
CA GLU A 360 -5.18 20.61 2.52
C GLU A 360 -5.64 20.26 1.10
N LEU A 361 -4.78 20.47 0.08
CA LEU A 361 -5.09 20.10 -1.30
C LEU A 361 -5.10 18.59 -1.49
N VAL A 362 -4.19 17.90 -0.81
CA VAL A 362 -4.15 16.42 -0.81
C VAL A 362 -5.39 15.85 -0.12
N ALA A 363 -5.79 16.43 1.01
CA ALA A 363 -6.99 16.01 1.74
C ALA A 363 -8.27 16.21 0.92
N ARG A 364 -8.43 17.36 0.25
CA ARG A 364 -9.56 17.61 -0.68
C ARG A 364 -9.61 16.57 -1.80
N GLY A 365 -8.46 16.24 -2.40
CA GLY A 365 -8.38 15.19 -3.41
C GLY A 365 -8.80 13.82 -2.88
N LYS A 366 -8.40 13.46 -1.66
CA LYS A 366 -8.79 12.20 -1.02
C LYS A 366 -10.28 12.10 -0.72
N LEU A 367 -10.91 13.19 -0.27
CA LEU A 367 -12.35 13.21 -0.06
C LEU A 367 -13.12 13.07 -1.37
N PHE A 368 -12.65 13.71 -2.43
CA PHE A 368 -13.23 13.57 -3.77
C PHE A 368 -13.11 12.14 -4.29
N GLU A 369 -11.93 11.51 -4.15
CA GLU A 369 -11.70 10.09 -4.49
C GLU A 369 -12.70 9.19 -3.75
N ALA A 370 -12.85 9.38 -2.42
CA ALA A 370 -13.74 8.56 -1.60
C ALA A 370 -15.22 8.71 -2.00
N ALA A 371 -15.67 9.94 -2.24
CA ALA A 371 -17.05 10.22 -2.64
C ALA A 371 -17.38 9.59 -4.01
N LEU A 372 -16.48 9.77 -5.00
CA LEU A 372 -16.65 9.14 -6.32
C LEU A 372 -16.61 7.63 -6.24
N PHE A 373 -15.71 7.08 -5.44
CA PHE A 373 -15.57 5.64 -5.31
C PHE A 373 -16.86 5.00 -4.81
N VAL A 374 -17.43 5.55 -3.75
CA VAL A 374 -18.70 5.07 -3.19
C VAL A 374 -19.85 5.21 -4.20
N ALA A 375 -19.90 6.30 -4.97
CA ALA A 375 -20.95 6.55 -5.94
C ALA A 375 -20.93 5.58 -7.13
N ILE A 376 -19.72 5.17 -7.58
CA ILE A 376 -19.53 4.47 -8.86
C ILE A 376 -19.39 2.95 -8.65
N ILE A 377 -18.83 2.49 -7.52
CA ILE A 377 -18.47 1.07 -7.33
C ILE A 377 -19.68 0.12 -7.46
N TYR A 378 -20.80 0.46 -6.82
CA TYR A 378 -21.95 -0.43 -6.79
C TYR A 378 -22.55 -0.69 -8.19
N PRO A 379 -22.93 0.34 -8.98
CA PRO A 379 -23.48 0.13 -10.32
C PRO A 379 -22.50 -0.57 -11.27
N LEU A 380 -21.20 -0.27 -11.19
CA LEU A 380 -20.20 -0.90 -12.07
C LEU A 380 -19.96 -2.37 -11.72
N VAL A 381 -19.93 -2.74 -10.45
CA VAL A 381 -19.78 -4.14 -10.07
C VAL A 381 -21.04 -4.94 -10.44
N LEU A 382 -22.22 -4.35 -10.33
CA LEU A 382 -23.47 -4.98 -10.72
C LEU A 382 -23.53 -5.30 -12.23
N SER A 383 -23.02 -4.40 -13.07
CA SER A 383 -23.07 -4.53 -14.53
C SER A 383 -21.92 -5.34 -15.11
N LEU A 384 -20.71 -5.21 -14.56
CA LEU A 384 -19.48 -5.76 -15.13
C LEU A 384 -18.76 -6.79 -14.23
N GLY A 385 -19.33 -7.10 -13.06
CA GLY A 385 -18.70 -8.03 -12.11
C GLY A 385 -17.35 -7.55 -11.60
N VAL A 386 -16.36 -8.45 -11.51
CA VAL A 386 -14.99 -8.15 -11.01
C VAL A 386 -14.28 -7.08 -11.84
N THR A 387 -14.49 -7.08 -13.15
CA THR A 387 -13.93 -6.06 -14.03
C THR A 387 -14.51 -4.68 -13.75
N GLY A 388 -15.77 -4.61 -13.31
CA GLY A 388 -16.41 -3.37 -12.86
C GLY A 388 -15.75 -2.76 -11.63
N ALA A 389 -15.31 -3.59 -10.67
CA ALA A 389 -14.53 -3.13 -9.54
C ALA A 389 -13.18 -2.52 -9.98
N ALA A 390 -12.48 -3.20 -10.90
CA ALA A 390 -11.23 -2.71 -11.44
C ALA A 390 -11.41 -1.39 -12.22
N TRP A 391 -12.43 -1.29 -13.07
CA TRP A 391 -12.77 -0.06 -13.79
C TRP A 391 -13.18 1.09 -12.89
N THR A 392 -13.86 0.80 -11.77
CA THR A 392 -14.16 1.85 -10.77
C THR A 392 -12.89 2.55 -10.31
N GLY A 393 -11.87 1.77 -9.95
CA GLY A 393 -10.58 2.32 -9.56
C GLY A 393 -9.95 3.17 -10.67
N VAL A 394 -9.93 2.67 -11.91
CA VAL A 394 -9.39 3.42 -13.07
C VAL A 394 -10.13 4.74 -13.27
N ILE A 395 -11.46 4.73 -13.29
CA ILE A 395 -12.28 5.95 -13.51
C ILE A 395 -12.05 6.95 -12.38
N VAL A 396 -12.15 6.52 -11.13
CA VAL A 396 -12.00 7.39 -9.96
C VAL A 396 -10.62 8.04 -9.92
N TYR A 397 -9.55 7.26 -10.11
CA TYR A 397 -8.20 7.82 -10.08
C TYR A 397 -7.85 8.63 -11.32
N SER A 398 -8.48 8.38 -12.48
CA SER A 398 -8.36 9.23 -13.67
C SER A 398 -9.00 10.61 -13.44
N LEU A 399 -10.19 10.64 -12.86
CA LEU A 399 -10.85 11.91 -12.49
C LEU A 399 -10.09 12.62 -11.37
N ALA A 400 -9.56 11.86 -10.41
CA ALA A 400 -8.70 12.42 -9.36
C ALA A 400 -7.40 13.00 -9.93
N LEU A 401 -6.80 12.38 -10.94
CA LEU A 401 -5.62 12.92 -11.63
C LEU A 401 -5.95 14.27 -12.28
N ILE A 402 -7.05 14.36 -13.01
CA ILE A 402 -7.51 15.62 -13.63
C ILE A 402 -7.73 16.70 -12.57
N MET A 403 -8.42 16.37 -11.47
CA MET A 403 -8.62 17.30 -10.36
C MET A 403 -7.30 17.76 -9.75
N ARG A 404 -6.35 16.83 -9.50
CA ARG A 404 -5.04 17.17 -8.93
C ARG A 404 -4.19 18.01 -9.86
N LEU A 405 -4.28 17.81 -11.17
CA LEU A 405 -3.62 18.68 -12.14
C LEU A 405 -4.16 20.11 -12.08
N ARG A 406 -5.48 20.27 -11.89
CA ARG A 406 -6.06 21.60 -11.67
C ARG A 406 -5.59 22.25 -10.37
N LEU A 407 -5.58 21.50 -9.27
CA LEU A 407 -5.08 21.97 -7.97
C LEU A 407 -3.57 22.29 -8.02
N LEU A 408 -2.80 21.50 -8.77
CA LEU A 408 -1.38 21.75 -8.99
C LEU A 408 -1.15 23.06 -9.71
N ASN A 409 -1.94 23.38 -10.73
CA ASN A 409 -1.82 24.63 -11.48
C ASN A 409 -2.10 25.87 -10.61
N VAL A 410 -2.95 25.73 -9.59
CA VAL A 410 -3.18 26.78 -8.59
C VAL A 410 -2.00 26.93 -7.64
N ALA A 411 -1.36 25.81 -7.27
CA ALA A 411 -0.25 25.81 -6.31
C ALA A 411 1.10 26.17 -6.94
N VAL A 412 1.34 25.71 -8.19
CA VAL A 412 2.57 25.95 -8.97
C VAL A 412 2.14 26.24 -10.42
N PRO A 413 1.93 27.50 -10.78
CA PRO A 413 1.50 27.89 -12.13
C PRO A 413 2.41 27.35 -13.24
N GLU A 414 1.86 27.11 -14.44
CA GLU A 414 2.52 26.59 -15.64
C GLU A 414 2.98 25.12 -15.59
N THR A 415 3.03 24.51 -14.42
CA THR A 415 3.48 23.11 -14.27
C THR A 415 2.47 22.12 -14.88
N ALA A 416 1.18 22.40 -14.79
CA ALA A 416 0.12 21.50 -15.25
C ALA A 416 0.19 21.18 -16.76
N ARG A 417 0.62 22.15 -17.60
CA ARG A 417 0.78 21.93 -19.06
C ARG A 417 1.90 20.95 -19.37
N THR A 418 3.07 21.12 -18.73
CA THR A 418 4.22 20.26 -18.91
C THR A 418 3.92 18.84 -18.41
N VAL A 419 3.28 18.73 -17.25
CA VAL A 419 2.83 17.47 -16.66
C VAL A 419 1.79 16.79 -17.55
N GLY A 420 0.82 17.53 -18.08
CA GLY A 420 -0.18 17.01 -19.01
C GLY A 420 0.44 16.43 -20.29
N ARG A 421 1.45 17.08 -20.85
CA ARG A 421 2.24 16.54 -21.97
C ARG A 421 2.95 15.24 -21.57
N SER A 422 3.59 15.18 -20.41
CA SER A 422 4.27 13.97 -19.92
C SER A 422 3.29 12.81 -19.72
N VAL A 423 2.05 13.06 -19.28
CA VAL A 423 1.00 12.02 -19.21
C VAL A 423 0.67 11.52 -20.62
N LEU A 424 0.39 12.43 -21.57
CA LEU A 424 0.02 12.05 -22.94
C LEU A 424 1.14 11.26 -23.62
N THR A 425 2.39 11.71 -23.49
CA THR A 425 3.54 10.98 -24.08
C THR A 425 3.70 9.60 -23.45
N SER A 426 3.59 9.48 -22.13
CA SER A 426 3.72 8.19 -21.45
C SER A 426 2.57 7.23 -21.80
N VAL A 427 1.35 7.74 -21.96
CA VAL A 427 0.20 6.94 -22.45
C VAL A 427 0.46 6.45 -23.88
N ALA A 428 0.92 7.32 -24.77
CA ALA A 428 1.26 6.95 -26.14
C ALA A 428 2.37 5.88 -26.19
N CYS A 429 3.44 6.06 -25.39
CA CYS A 429 4.51 5.09 -25.26
C CYS A 429 4.01 3.74 -24.73
N GLY A 430 3.18 3.77 -23.68
CA GLY A 430 2.57 2.56 -23.12
C GLY A 430 1.70 1.83 -24.13
N PHE A 431 0.91 2.57 -24.90
CA PHE A 431 0.10 2.01 -25.98
C PHE A 431 0.95 1.35 -27.07
N CYS A 432 2.03 1.99 -27.52
CA CYS A 432 2.99 1.38 -28.45
C CYS A 432 3.56 0.07 -27.89
N GLY A 433 3.97 0.05 -26.62
CA GLY A 433 4.46 -1.16 -25.97
C GLY A 433 3.42 -2.27 -25.85
N ILE A 434 2.16 -1.92 -25.56
CA ILE A 434 1.05 -2.88 -25.54
C ILE A 434 0.84 -3.48 -26.94
N VAL A 435 0.80 -2.67 -27.99
CA VAL A 435 0.61 -3.15 -29.36
C VAL A 435 1.75 -4.07 -29.77
N LEU A 436 2.99 -3.66 -29.59
CA LEU A 436 4.16 -4.47 -29.92
C LEU A 436 4.22 -5.75 -29.10
N GLY A 437 3.96 -5.67 -27.80
CA GLY A 437 3.97 -6.82 -26.91
C GLY A 437 2.87 -7.82 -27.25
N THR A 438 1.67 -7.35 -27.52
CA THR A 438 0.54 -8.21 -27.92
C THR A 438 0.82 -8.90 -29.25
N PHE A 439 1.30 -8.15 -30.26
CA PHE A 439 1.64 -8.73 -31.54
C PHE A 439 2.75 -9.79 -31.44
N ALA A 440 3.79 -9.49 -30.65
CA ALA A 440 4.90 -10.43 -30.44
C ALA A 440 4.44 -11.68 -29.64
N SER A 441 3.55 -11.54 -28.67
CA SER A 441 3.05 -12.68 -27.91
C SER A 441 2.21 -13.66 -28.74
N PHE A 442 1.46 -13.16 -29.75
CA PHE A 442 0.69 -14.00 -30.65
C PHE A 442 1.57 -14.81 -31.62
N SER A 443 2.82 -14.41 -31.83
CA SER A 443 3.74 -15.09 -32.76
C SER A 443 4.37 -16.35 -32.17
N PHE A 444 4.12 -16.65 -30.90
CA PHE A 444 4.72 -17.79 -30.19
C PHE A 444 3.66 -18.68 -29.57
N ASP A 445 3.84 -20.00 -29.73
CA ASP A 445 3.05 -21.01 -29.07
C ASP A 445 3.69 -21.38 -27.72
N GLY A 446 2.86 -21.50 -26.69
CA GLY A 446 3.26 -21.88 -25.34
C GLY A 446 3.27 -20.72 -24.34
N LEU A 447 2.73 -21.02 -23.14
CA LEU A 447 2.50 -20.06 -22.03
C LEU A 447 3.76 -19.29 -21.64
N TYR A 448 4.87 -19.98 -21.46
CA TYR A 448 6.14 -19.38 -21.03
C TYR A 448 6.75 -18.46 -22.08
N TRP A 449 6.68 -18.86 -23.36
CA TRP A 449 7.20 -18.03 -24.47
C TRP A 449 6.36 -16.79 -24.69
N ARG A 450 5.05 -16.89 -24.60
CA ARG A 450 4.15 -15.72 -24.65
C ARG A 450 4.47 -14.73 -23.52
N LEU A 451 4.68 -15.22 -22.30
CA LEU A 451 5.06 -14.39 -21.16
C LEU A 451 6.40 -13.68 -21.41
N VAL A 452 7.45 -14.43 -21.76
CA VAL A 452 8.81 -13.88 -21.92
C VAL A 452 8.89 -12.90 -23.09
N VAL A 453 8.40 -13.29 -24.25
CA VAL A 453 8.45 -12.47 -25.45
C VAL A 453 7.51 -11.27 -25.35
N GLY A 454 6.30 -11.47 -24.83
CA GLY A 454 5.35 -10.37 -24.58
C GLY A 454 5.90 -9.35 -23.58
N ALA A 455 6.52 -9.80 -22.50
CA ALA A 455 7.16 -8.91 -21.53
C ALA A 455 8.35 -8.16 -22.14
N ALA A 456 9.26 -8.86 -22.79
CA ALA A 456 10.46 -8.26 -23.39
C ALA A 456 10.10 -7.23 -24.47
N SER A 457 9.18 -7.55 -25.36
CA SER A 457 8.76 -6.65 -26.45
C SER A 457 7.94 -5.45 -25.93
N SER A 458 7.10 -5.62 -24.92
CA SER A 458 6.37 -4.49 -24.32
C SER A 458 7.31 -3.56 -23.56
N VAL A 459 8.28 -4.09 -22.83
CA VAL A 459 9.29 -3.27 -22.10
C VAL A 459 10.20 -2.54 -23.09
N THR A 460 10.73 -3.22 -24.09
CA THR A 460 11.62 -2.60 -25.10
C THR A 460 10.86 -1.58 -25.95
N GLY A 461 9.65 -1.89 -26.40
CA GLY A 461 8.82 -0.99 -27.19
C GLY A 461 8.42 0.27 -26.44
N THR A 462 7.94 0.13 -25.20
CA THR A 462 7.60 1.28 -24.34
C THR A 462 8.85 2.07 -23.98
N GLY A 463 9.94 1.41 -23.63
CA GLY A 463 11.20 2.04 -23.24
C GLY A 463 11.81 2.84 -24.38
N LEU A 464 11.84 2.28 -25.60
CA LEU A 464 12.33 2.95 -26.79
C LEU A 464 11.45 4.16 -27.16
N ALA A 465 10.13 3.99 -27.14
CA ALA A 465 9.19 5.09 -27.40
C ALA A 465 9.34 6.22 -26.37
N CYS A 466 9.45 5.90 -25.08
CA CYS A 466 9.73 6.87 -24.03
C CYS A 466 11.07 7.59 -24.25
N TRP A 467 12.13 6.86 -24.60
CA TRP A 467 13.44 7.43 -24.86
C TRP A 467 13.42 8.40 -26.05
N LEU A 468 12.79 8.04 -27.16
CA LEU A 468 12.65 8.89 -28.34
C LEU A 468 11.87 10.16 -28.04
N LEU A 469 10.70 10.04 -27.42
CA LEU A 469 9.83 11.17 -27.11
C LEU A 469 10.39 12.08 -26.00
N MET A 470 11.15 11.53 -25.04
CA MET A 470 11.80 12.34 -24.01
C MET A 470 13.03 13.06 -24.53
N LYS A 471 13.72 12.53 -25.53
CA LYS A 471 14.84 13.20 -26.21
C LYS A 471 14.37 14.47 -26.92
N ASP A 472 13.23 14.41 -27.60
CA ASP A 472 12.65 15.58 -28.28
C ASP A 472 12.16 16.68 -27.32
N LEU A 473 11.85 16.31 -26.07
CA LEU A 473 11.45 17.24 -25.02
C LEU A 473 12.63 17.94 -24.31
N HIS A 474 13.85 17.81 -24.83
CA HIS A 474 15.08 18.39 -24.23
C HIS A 474 15.32 18.00 -22.77
N TYR A 475 14.86 16.83 -22.37
CA TYR A 475 15.23 16.28 -21.06
C TYR A 475 16.68 15.77 -21.12
N ASP A 476 17.63 16.66 -20.79
CA ASP A 476 19.04 16.30 -20.67
C ASP A 476 19.22 15.25 -19.58
N THR A 477 19.39 13.99 -19.99
CA THR A 477 19.53 12.83 -19.09
C THR A 477 20.74 12.94 -18.15
N LYS A 478 21.74 13.76 -18.51
CA LYS A 478 22.93 14.01 -17.68
C LYS A 478 22.67 14.94 -16.47
N ARG A 479 21.50 15.61 -16.44
CA ARG A 479 21.08 16.49 -15.33
C ARG A 479 19.88 15.98 -14.56
N LEU A 480 19.62 14.69 -14.62
CA LEU A 480 18.46 14.02 -14.01
C LEU A 480 18.35 14.17 -12.51
N PHE A 481 19.49 14.18 -11.86
CA PHE A 481 19.56 14.44 -10.44
C PHE A 481 20.40 15.68 -10.22
N PRO A 482 19.98 16.62 -9.37
CA PRO A 482 20.83 17.73 -9.00
C PRO A 482 22.17 17.18 -8.46
N PRO A 483 23.31 17.82 -8.77
CA PRO A 483 24.64 17.31 -8.39
C PRO A 483 24.74 16.90 -6.93
N TRP A 484 24.07 17.59 -6.04
CA TRP A 484 24.02 17.29 -4.60
C TRP A 484 23.33 15.95 -4.26
N LEU A 485 22.47 15.42 -5.16
CA LEU A 485 21.83 14.11 -4.97
C LEU A 485 22.70 12.98 -5.51
N LEU A 486 23.45 13.24 -6.61
CA LEU A 486 24.42 12.29 -7.19
C LEU A 486 25.65 12.10 -6.32
N GLU A 487 26.11 13.17 -5.64
CA GLU A 487 27.23 13.10 -4.69
C GLU A 487 26.90 12.34 -3.40
N ARG A 488 25.64 12.04 -3.15
CA ARG A 488 25.16 11.32 -1.95
C ARG A 488 24.61 9.91 -2.23
N LEU A 489 24.62 9.47 -3.49
CA LEU A 489 24.38 8.06 -3.84
C LEU A 489 25.71 7.32 -3.77
N PRO A 490 25.77 6.12 -3.14
CA PRO A 490 27.00 5.36 -2.99
C PRO A 490 27.57 4.91 -4.31
#